data_e7b9e8d5c98c2f26cea96e45a0e8f1e3
#
_entry.id   e7b9e8d5c98c2f26cea96e45a0e8f1e3
#
_cell.length_a   1.000
_cell.length_b   1.000
_cell.length_c   1.000
_cell.angle_alpha   90.00
_cell.angle_beta   90.00
_cell.angle_gamma   90.00
#
_symmetry.space_group_name_H-M   'P 1'
#
loop_
_entity.id
_entity.type
_entity.pdbx_description
1 polymer ?
#
loop_
_entity_poly.entity_id
_entity_poly.type
_entity_poly.pdbx_seq_one_letter_code
_entity_poly.pdbx_strand_id
1 'polypeptide(L)'
;MPAKLSIITITYQAEKFLERTIQSILDQGHRSAIEYVVVDGASKDGTLALIEKYRSHIDQLISEKDQGIYDAMNKGLQVVNGEYVLFLNAGDTFVSKNTLDNIIAALDKNPDILAGDAMFVNMEGEEIGLRSVVTPHQIPAALTWKSFKKGMVICHQSFIVKRDLAPRYNLEYQLSSDIDWEIKCLKLSQNTMLLPEPICRYLMGGASVQNLKKSWKERFLVMQSHFGLIPTLFAH
;
A
#
# COMPACT_ATOMS: atom_id res chain seq x y z
N MET A 1 17.44 15.45 -9.91
CA MET A 1 16.45 15.82 -8.87
C MET A 1 16.01 14.51 -8.22
N PRO A 2 15.66 14.47 -6.93
CA PRO A 2 15.11 13.27 -6.32
C PRO A 2 13.82 12.86 -7.06
N ALA A 3 13.49 11.57 -7.03
CA ALA A 3 12.25 11.07 -7.60
C ALA A 3 11.04 11.72 -6.91
N LYS A 4 9.96 11.93 -7.66
CA LYS A 4 8.71 12.47 -7.09
C LYS A 4 8.02 11.42 -6.21
N LEU A 5 8.06 10.15 -6.64
CA LEU A 5 7.40 9.05 -5.96
C LEU A 5 8.33 7.83 -5.86
N SER A 6 8.48 7.26 -4.68
CA SER A 6 9.05 5.93 -4.49
C SER A 6 7.93 4.91 -4.46
N ILE A 7 7.99 3.92 -5.35
CA ILE A 7 7.09 2.76 -5.35
C ILE A 7 7.84 1.60 -4.72
N ILE A 8 7.28 1.02 -3.67
CA ILE A 8 7.86 -0.09 -2.93
C ILE A 8 7.03 -1.34 -3.18
N THR A 9 7.65 -2.38 -3.72
CA THR A 9 7.05 -3.72 -3.84
C THR A 9 7.64 -4.64 -2.80
N ILE A 10 6.79 -5.11 -1.88
CA ILE A 10 7.13 -6.16 -0.93
C ILE A 10 6.79 -7.51 -1.56
N THR A 11 7.72 -8.46 -1.47
CA THR A 11 7.54 -9.79 -2.06
C THR A 11 8.11 -10.89 -1.16
N TYR A 12 7.43 -12.02 -1.11
CA TYR A 12 7.89 -13.27 -0.50
C TYR A 12 7.18 -14.45 -1.12
N GLN A 13 7.94 -15.38 -1.72
CA GLN A 13 7.40 -16.57 -2.39
C GLN A 13 6.28 -16.23 -3.40
N ALA A 14 6.53 -15.26 -4.27
CA ALA A 14 5.53 -14.66 -5.15
C ALA A 14 5.83 -14.85 -6.65
N GLU A 15 6.49 -15.94 -7.04
CA GLU A 15 6.87 -16.23 -8.44
C GLU A 15 5.71 -16.14 -9.42
N LYS A 16 4.47 -16.46 -8.98
CA LYS A 16 3.26 -16.41 -9.81
C LYS A 16 2.65 -15.03 -9.95
N PHE A 17 3.05 -14.09 -9.10
CA PHE A 17 2.35 -12.81 -8.96
C PHE A 17 3.21 -11.58 -9.20
N LEU A 18 4.52 -11.67 -8.90
CA LEU A 18 5.44 -10.52 -8.93
C LEU A 18 5.58 -9.92 -10.33
N GLU A 19 5.64 -10.76 -11.37
CA GLU A 19 5.89 -10.27 -12.74
C GLU A 19 4.82 -9.28 -13.20
N ARG A 20 3.53 -9.54 -12.92
CA ARG A 20 2.46 -8.62 -13.30
C ARG A 20 2.56 -7.26 -12.60
N THR A 21 3.03 -7.24 -11.34
CA THR A 21 3.26 -6.00 -10.60
C THR A 21 4.37 -5.19 -11.24
N ILE A 22 5.51 -5.82 -11.50
CA ILE A 22 6.65 -5.17 -12.17
C ILE A 22 6.22 -4.61 -13.53
N GLN A 23 5.57 -5.42 -14.36
CA GLN A 23 5.12 -4.99 -15.69
C GLN A 23 4.15 -3.83 -15.60
N SER A 24 3.21 -3.84 -14.65
CA SER A 24 2.24 -2.76 -14.47
C SER A 24 2.91 -1.42 -14.12
N ILE A 25 4.06 -1.45 -13.44
CA ILE A 25 4.87 -0.25 -13.13
C ILE A 25 5.67 0.18 -14.37
N LEU A 26 6.25 -0.77 -15.09
CA LEU A 26 7.06 -0.48 -16.28
C LEU A 26 6.24 0.02 -17.46
N ASP A 27 4.98 -0.38 -17.55
CA ASP A 27 4.02 0.05 -18.59
C ASP A 27 3.49 1.48 -18.37
N GLN A 28 3.82 2.12 -17.25
CA GLN A 28 3.44 3.51 -16.98
C GLN A 28 4.32 4.50 -17.72
N GLY A 29 3.75 5.66 -18.07
CA GLY A 29 4.50 6.86 -18.41
C GLY A 29 5.32 7.38 -17.21
N HIS A 30 6.03 8.49 -17.39
CA HIS A 30 6.74 9.20 -16.30
C HIS A 30 7.74 8.35 -15.49
N ARG A 31 8.33 7.30 -16.08
CA ARG A 31 9.31 6.43 -15.39
C ARG A 31 10.46 7.21 -14.73
N SER A 32 10.88 8.32 -15.31
CA SER A 32 11.91 9.20 -14.76
C SER A 32 11.50 9.94 -13.49
N ALA A 33 10.20 9.98 -13.17
CA ALA A 33 9.69 10.63 -11.96
C ALA A 33 9.58 9.67 -10.78
N ILE A 34 9.82 8.36 -10.96
CA ILE A 34 9.71 7.36 -9.90
C ILE A 34 11.04 6.71 -9.56
N GLU A 35 11.17 6.33 -8.30
CA GLU A 35 12.14 5.38 -7.78
C GLU A 35 11.43 4.06 -7.52
N TYR A 36 11.92 2.95 -8.05
CA TYR A 36 11.33 1.63 -7.86
C TYR A 36 12.19 0.79 -6.93
N VAL A 37 11.61 0.40 -5.79
CA VAL A 37 12.27 -0.38 -4.73
C VAL A 37 11.58 -1.72 -4.58
N VAL A 38 12.36 -2.80 -4.56
CA VAL A 38 11.86 -4.15 -4.28
C VAL A 38 12.49 -4.67 -2.99
N VAL A 39 11.63 -5.18 -2.11
CA VAL A 39 12.06 -5.82 -0.86
C VAL A 39 11.55 -7.25 -0.86
N ASP A 40 12.48 -8.20 -0.96
CA ASP A 40 12.23 -9.64 -0.95
C ASP A 40 12.58 -10.26 0.41
N GLY A 41 11.69 -11.03 0.99
CA GLY A 41 11.83 -11.68 2.29
C GLY A 41 12.71 -12.94 2.27
N ALA A 42 13.75 -12.99 1.45
CA ALA A 42 14.61 -14.17 1.17
C ALA A 42 13.80 -15.34 0.58
N SER A 43 13.09 -15.10 -0.50
CA SER A 43 12.33 -16.10 -1.25
C SER A 43 13.19 -17.26 -1.73
N LYS A 44 12.59 -18.46 -1.81
CA LYS A 44 13.26 -19.69 -2.22
C LYS A 44 12.63 -20.34 -3.46
N ASP A 45 11.58 -19.74 -4.00
CA ASP A 45 10.94 -20.09 -5.26
C ASP A 45 11.53 -19.30 -6.43
N GLY A 46 10.85 -19.21 -7.56
CA GLY A 46 11.27 -18.44 -8.74
C GLY A 46 11.25 -16.90 -8.58
N THR A 47 10.87 -16.37 -7.41
CA THR A 47 10.77 -14.91 -7.18
C THR A 47 12.08 -14.18 -7.46
N LEU A 48 13.23 -14.70 -6.95
CA LEU A 48 14.53 -14.06 -7.17
C LEU A 48 14.95 -14.07 -8.63
N ALA A 49 14.63 -15.14 -9.37
CA ALA A 49 14.89 -15.20 -10.80
C ALA A 49 14.10 -14.15 -11.59
N LEU A 50 12.86 -13.88 -11.19
CA LEU A 50 12.05 -12.78 -11.75
C LEU A 50 12.63 -11.40 -11.41
N ILE A 51 13.05 -11.18 -10.17
CA ILE A 51 13.71 -9.94 -9.76
C ILE A 51 14.95 -9.70 -10.61
N GLU A 52 15.78 -10.70 -10.81
CA GLU A 52 17.00 -10.60 -11.61
C GLU A 52 16.69 -10.32 -13.09
N LYS A 53 15.64 -10.94 -13.66
CA LYS A 53 15.17 -10.66 -15.04
C LYS A 53 14.85 -9.17 -15.23
N TYR A 54 14.32 -8.49 -14.22
CA TYR A 54 13.94 -7.08 -14.26
C TYR A 54 14.92 -6.16 -13.52
N ARG A 55 16.12 -6.66 -13.16
CA ARG A 55 17.08 -5.96 -12.30
C ARG A 55 17.46 -4.57 -12.78
N SER A 56 17.57 -4.38 -14.10
CA SER A 56 17.91 -3.07 -14.72
C SER A 56 16.82 -2.01 -14.56
N HIS A 57 15.62 -2.40 -14.15
CA HIS A 57 14.49 -1.51 -13.93
C HIS A 57 14.21 -1.24 -12.45
N ILE A 58 14.94 -1.88 -11.56
CA ILE A 58 14.80 -1.76 -10.09
C ILE A 58 15.93 -0.88 -9.59
N ASP A 59 15.59 0.28 -9.02
CA ASP A 59 16.57 1.24 -8.52
C ASP A 59 17.25 0.71 -7.26
N GLN A 60 16.49 0.12 -6.33
CA GLN A 60 17.01 -0.49 -5.12
C GLN A 60 16.39 -1.87 -4.85
N LEU A 61 17.22 -2.82 -4.45
CA LEU A 61 16.83 -4.19 -4.10
C LEU A 61 17.36 -4.53 -2.71
N ILE A 62 16.47 -4.99 -1.85
CA ILE A 62 16.79 -5.64 -0.58
C ILE A 62 16.26 -7.06 -0.67
N SER A 63 17.13 -8.07 -0.50
CA SER A 63 16.72 -9.48 -0.43
C SER A 63 17.36 -10.11 0.80
N GLU A 64 16.58 -10.17 1.87
CA GLU A 64 17.01 -10.73 3.15
C GLU A 64 15.80 -11.17 3.96
N LYS A 65 16.03 -12.07 4.93
CA LYS A 65 14.97 -12.55 5.82
C LYS A 65 14.35 -11.39 6.59
N ASP A 66 13.03 -11.34 6.65
CA ASP A 66 12.24 -10.42 7.43
C ASP A 66 11.46 -11.12 8.58
N GLN A 67 10.84 -10.30 9.45
CA GLN A 67 9.95 -10.74 10.51
C GLN A 67 8.46 -10.62 10.12
N GLY A 68 8.16 -10.61 8.83
CA GLY A 68 6.84 -10.43 8.25
C GLY A 68 6.73 -9.17 7.39
N ILE A 69 5.58 -9.02 6.73
CA ILE A 69 5.34 -7.99 5.70
C ILE A 69 5.68 -6.56 6.18
N TYR A 70 5.36 -6.21 7.42
CA TYR A 70 5.59 -4.86 7.93
C TYR A 70 7.06 -4.58 8.29
N ASP A 71 7.85 -5.62 8.58
CA ASP A 71 9.30 -5.48 8.69
C ASP A 71 9.92 -5.21 7.32
N ALA A 72 9.48 -5.95 6.28
CA ALA A 72 9.87 -5.68 4.91
C ALA A 72 9.46 -4.26 4.46
N MET A 73 8.26 -3.80 4.81
CA MET A 73 7.82 -2.42 4.55
C MET A 73 8.70 -1.39 5.26
N ASN A 74 9.09 -1.64 6.51
CA ASN A 74 10.01 -0.78 7.25
C ASN A 74 11.40 -0.72 6.60
N LYS A 75 11.91 -1.84 6.06
CA LYS A 75 13.17 -1.86 5.31
C LYS A 75 13.06 -1.02 4.04
N GLY A 76 11.96 -1.14 3.31
CA GLY A 76 11.68 -0.31 2.15
C GLY A 76 11.67 1.18 2.47
N LEU A 77 10.96 1.58 3.54
CA LEU A 77 10.91 2.98 3.99
C LEU A 77 12.28 3.57 4.36
N GLN A 78 13.25 2.75 4.78
CA GLN A 78 14.58 3.23 5.16
C GLN A 78 15.44 3.63 3.97
N VAL A 79 15.19 3.09 2.80
CA VAL A 79 16.07 3.26 1.64
C VAL A 79 15.49 4.18 0.56
N VAL A 80 14.19 4.49 0.60
CA VAL A 80 13.53 5.35 -0.39
C VAL A 80 14.01 6.80 -0.30
N ASN A 81 14.14 7.44 -1.47
CA ASN A 81 14.60 8.82 -1.59
C ASN A 81 13.54 9.75 -2.22
N GLY A 82 12.45 9.21 -2.76
CA GLY A 82 11.37 10.00 -3.36
C GLY A 82 10.68 10.92 -2.35
N GLU A 83 10.02 11.95 -2.86
CA GLU A 83 9.27 12.88 -2.03
C GLU A 83 8.03 12.21 -1.40
N TYR A 84 7.42 11.29 -2.14
CA TYR A 84 6.26 10.50 -1.71
C TYR A 84 6.56 9.01 -1.73
N VAL A 85 5.74 8.24 -1.02
CA VAL A 85 5.85 6.78 -0.92
C VAL A 85 4.50 6.14 -1.26
N LEU A 86 4.55 5.09 -2.08
CA LEU A 86 3.45 4.19 -2.40
C LEU A 86 3.91 2.74 -2.22
N PHE A 87 3.12 1.93 -1.55
CA PHE A 87 3.30 0.48 -1.55
C PHE A 87 2.42 -0.17 -2.61
N LEU A 88 3.02 -0.93 -3.52
CA LEU A 88 2.33 -1.76 -4.49
C LEU A 88 2.91 -3.18 -4.40
N ASN A 89 2.29 -4.02 -3.57
CA ASN A 89 2.83 -5.32 -3.20
C ASN A 89 2.76 -6.32 -4.37
N ALA A 90 3.56 -7.40 -4.28
CA ALA A 90 3.54 -8.45 -5.29
C ALA A 90 2.12 -9.04 -5.46
N GLY A 91 1.61 -8.97 -6.68
CA GLY A 91 0.24 -9.34 -7.03
C GLY A 91 -0.68 -8.16 -7.33
N ASP A 92 -0.44 -7.01 -6.73
CA ASP A 92 -1.19 -5.79 -7.01
C ASP A 92 -0.65 -5.08 -8.26
N THR A 93 -1.49 -4.33 -8.95
CA THR A 93 -1.10 -3.62 -10.19
C THR A 93 -1.75 -2.24 -10.24
N PHE A 94 -1.21 -1.32 -11.01
CA PHE A 94 -1.95 -0.11 -11.36
C PHE A 94 -3.21 -0.45 -12.16
N VAL A 95 -4.25 0.36 -12.00
CA VAL A 95 -5.54 0.12 -12.70
C VAL A 95 -5.43 0.33 -14.19
N SER A 96 -4.64 1.31 -14.64
CA SER A 96 -4.50 1.65 -16.05
C SER A 96 -3.08 2.13 -16.37
N LYS A 97 -2.78 2.26 -17.66
CA LYS A 97 -1.48 2.80 -18.13
C LYS A 97 -1.27 4.30 -17.83
N ASN A 98 -2.34 5.02 -17.51
CA ASN A 98 -2.30 6.45 -17.20
C ASN A 98 -2.41 6.72 -15.69
N THR A 99 -2.41 5.68 -14.86
CA THR A 99 -2.60 5.85 -13.41
C THR A 99 -1.47 6.68 -12.80
N LEU A 100 -0.23 6.44 -13.20
CA LEU A 100 0.91 7.21 -12.71
C LEU A 100 0.87 8.67 -13.18
N ASP A 101 0.41 8.95 -14.40
CA ASP A 101 0.25 10.31 -14.91
C ASP A 101 -0.73 11.11 -14.03
N ASN A 102 -1.87 10.49 -13.67
CA ASN A 102 -2.86 11.11 -12.78
C ASN A 102 -2.30 11.31 -11.37
N ILE A 103 -1.53 10.34 -10.85
CA ILE A 103 -0.85 10.46 -9.56
C ILE A 103 0.12 11.62 -9.57
N ILE A 104 1.05 11.69 -10.53
CA ILE A 104 2.07 12.76 -10.60
C ILE A 104 1.40 14.13 -10.72
N ALA A 105 0.41 14.29 -11.60
CA ALA A 105 -0.33 15.54 -11.74
C ALA A 105 -1.05 15.98 -10.44
N ALA A 106 -1.50 15.01 -9.63
CA ALA A 106 -2.09 15.29 -8.32
C ALA A 106 -1.00 15.65 -7.28
N LEU A 107 0.14 14.95 -7.27
CA LEU A 107 1.27 15.22 -6.38
C LEU A 107 1.92 16.59 -6.63
N ASP A 108 1.81 17.15 -7.84
CA ASP A 108 2.28 18.50 -8.14
C ASP A 108 1.48 19.60 -7.42
N LYS A 109 0.27 19.27 -6.92
CA LYS A 109 -0.51 20.14 -6.03
C LYS A 109 -0.04 20.09 -4.57
N ASN A 110 1.00 19.32 -4.30
CA ASN A 110 1.68 19.17 -3.01
C ASN A 110 0.76 18.74 -1.83
N PRO A 111 -0.12 17.73 -1.98
CA PRO A 111 -0.86 17.19 -0.84
C PRO A 111 0.10 16.48 0.12
N ASP A 112 -0.25 16.40 1.41
CA ASP A 112 0.48 15.55 2.37
C ASP A 112 0.18 14.07 2.14
N ILE A 113 -1.09 13.80 1.78
CA ILE A 113 -1.59 12.47 1.44
C ILE A 113 -2.46 12.57 0.18
N LEU A 114 -2.19 11.70 -0.78
CA LEU A 114 -3.04 11.42 -1.92
C LEU A 114 -3.59 10.00 -1.78
N ALA A 115 -4.90 9.84 -1.87
CA ALA A 115 -5.54 8.53 -1.80
C ALA A 115 -6.59 8.35 -2.89
N GLY A 116 -6.96 7.11 -3.16
CA GLY A 116 -8.02 6.78 -4.13
C GLY A 116 -8.66 5.45 -3.79
N ASP A 117 -9.61 5.03 -4.63
CA ASP A 117 -10.20 3.70 -4.48
C ASP A 117 -9.26 2.60 -5.00
N ALA A 118 -9.61 1.35 -4.72
CA ALA A 118 -8.98 0.18 -5.27
C ALA A 118 -10.02 -0.68 -5.98
N MET A 119 -9.65 -1.24 -7.14
CA MET A 119 -10.40 -2.30 -7.81
C MET A 119 -10.00 -3.64 -7.21
N PHE A 120 -10.92 -4.36 -6.57
CA PHE A 120 -10.66 -5.71 -6.09
C PHE A 120 -10.68 -6.70 -7.24
N VAL A 121 -9.70 -7.59 -7.28
CA VAL A 121 -9.59 -8.65 -8.28
C VAL A 121 -9.39 -10.00 -7.61
N ASN A 122 -9.90 -11.06 -8.23
CA ASN A 122 -9.67 -12.44 -7.79
C ASN A 122 -8.29 -12.96 -8.27
N MET A 123 -7.96 -14.21 -7.95
CA MET A 123 -6.68 -14.84 -8.30
C MET A 123 -6.48 -14.97 -9.81
N GLU A 124 -7.56 -15.06 -10.57
CA GLU A 124 -7.59 -15.12 -12.03
C GLU A 124 -7.41 -13.75 -12.68
N GLY A 125 -7.47 -12.66 -11.89
CA GLY A 125 -7.36 -11.26 -12.34
C GLY A 125 -8.68 -10.63 -12.77
N GLU A 126 -9.81 -11.31 -12.54
CA GLU A 126 -11.14 -10.79 -12.86
C GLU A 126 -11.56 -9.74 -11.83
N GLU A 127 -12.17 -8.65 -12.30
CA GLU A 127 -12.64 -7.56 -11.46
C GLU A 127 -13.89 -7.97 -10.66
N ILE A 128 -13.83 -7.82 -9.34
CA ILE A 128 -14.93 -8.03 -8.41
C ILE A 128 -15.75 -6.76 -8.23
N GLY A 129 -15.06 -5.62 -8.18
CA GLY A 129 -15.65 -4.30 -8.02
C GLY A 129 -14.78 -3.34 -7.21
N LEU A 130 -15.18 -2.07 -7.21
CA LEU A 130 -14.51 -1.06 -6.39
C LEU A 130 -14.65 -1.38 -4.90
N ARG A 131 -13.56 -1.26 -4.16
CA ARG A 131 -13.55 -1.50 -2.72
C ARG A 131 -14.65 -0.73 -1.99
N SER A 132 -14.84 0.55 -2.32
CA SER A 132 -15.88 1.40 -1.72
C SER A 132 -17.31 0.92 -1.99
N VAL A 133 -17.51 0.07 -2.99
CA VAL A 133 -18.83 -0.50 -3.36
C VAL A 133 -19.02 -1.88 -2.75
N VAL A 134 -17.98 -2.74 -2.80
CA VAL A 134 -18.11 -4.14 -2.37
C VAL A 134 -17.82 -4.34 -0.88
N THR A 135 -17.37 -3.30 -0.17
CA THR A 135 -17.18 -3.31 1.29
C THR A 135 -18.13 -2.32 1.97
N PRO A 136 -18.43 -2.49 3.28
CA PRO A 136 -19.32 -1.57 3.98
C PRO A 136 -18.74 -0.17 4.24
N HIS A 137 -17.46 0.07 3.92
CA HIS A 137 -16.76 1.31 4.25
C HIS A 137 -16.50 2.13 2.98
N GLN A 138 -17.34 3.13 2.75
CA GLN A 138 -17.18 4.06 1.64
C GLN A 138 -16.03 5.05 1.90
N ILE A 139 -15.44 5.57 0.82
CA ILE A 139 -14.45 6.65 0.90
C ILE A 139 -15.19 7.94 1.28
N PRO A 140 -14.79 8.62 2.37
CA PRO A 140 -15.43 9.85 2.78
C PRO A 140 -15.05 11.02 1.86
N ALA A 141 -15.92 12.01 1.71
CA ALA A 141 -15.61 13.22 0.92
C ALA A 141 -14.38 13.99 1.45
N ALA A 142 -14.11 13.92 2.76
CA ALA A 142 -12.91 14.43 3.41
C ALA A 142 -12.26 13.31 4.22
N LEU A 143 -11.08 12.88 3.77
CA LEU A 143 -10.32 11.81 4.43
C LEU A 143 -9.55 12.37 5.61
N THR A 144 -9.81 11.84 6.81
CA THR A 144 -9.10 12.16 8.04
C THR A 144 -8.84 10.89 8.84
N TRP A 145 -7.98 10.95 9.85
CA TRP A 145 -7.80 9.80 10.75
C TRP A 145 -9.09 9.32 11.41
N LYS A 146 -10.05 10.23 11.66
CA LYS A 146 -11.38 9.91 12.25
C LYS A 146 -12.26 9.08 11.30
N SER A 147 -11.99 9.13 10.00
CA SER A 147 -12.70 8.32 9.00
C SER A 147 -12.52 6.82 9.24
N PHE A 148 -11.42 6.42 9.88
CA PHE A 148 -11.10 5.03 10.21
C PHE A 148 -11.83 4.48 11.43
N LYS A 149 -12.65 5.27 12.15
CA LYS A 149 -13.32 4.86 13.39
C LYS A 149 -14.11 3.56 13.27
N LYS A 150 -14.63 3.23 12.08
CA LYS A 150 -15.37 1.99 11.81
C LYS A 150 -14.55 0.93 11.07
N GLY A 151 -13.28 1.17 10.82
CA GLY A 151 -12.39 0.29 10.08
C GLY A 151 -11.67 0.99 8.94
N MET A 152 -10.94 0.22 8.13
CA MET A 152 -10.17 0.72 6.99
C MET A 152 -11.10 1.29 5.91
N VAL A 153 -10.90 2.53 5.53
CA VAL A 153 -11.71 3.22 4.48
C VAL A 153 -10.94 3.39 3.16
N ILE A 154 -9.62 3.32 3.20
CA ILE A 154 -8.74 3.31 2.02
C ILE A 154 -8.01 1.98 1.97
N CYS A 155 -7.72 1.48 0.78
CA CYS A 155 -6.80 0.36 0.59
C CYS A 155 -5.37 0.86 0.72
N HIS A 156 -4.54 0.17 1.46
CA HIS A 156 -3.14 0.56 1.68
C HIS A 156 -2.37 0.80 0.37
N GLN A 157 -2.62 -0.01 -0.67
CA GLN A 157 -2.04 0.13 -2.01
C GLN A 157 -2.63 1.28 -2.85
N SER A 158 -3.56 2.02 -2.27
CA SER A 158 -4.13 3.25 -2.85
C SER A 158 -3.92 4.47 -1.95
N PHE A 159 -2.93 4.40 -1.05
CA PHE A 159 -2.57 5.43 -0.09
C PHE A 159 -1.13 5.90 -0.34
N ILE A 160 -0.97 7.14 -0.79
CA ILE A 160 0.30 7.77 -1.12
C ILE A 160 0.55 8.88 -0.11
N VAL A 161 1.69 8.88 0.53
CA VAL A 161 2.01 9.83 1.60
C VAL A 161 3.37 10.47 1.37
N LYS A 162 3.53 11.74 1.77
CA LYS A 162 4.86 12.34 1.87
C LYS A 162 5.76 11.48 2.73
N ARG A 163 6.97 11.19 2.26
CA ARG A 163 7.93 10.35 2.97
C ARG A 163 8.17 10.81 4.40
N ASP A 164 8.29 12.12 4.61
CA ASP A 164 8.57 12.69 5.94
C ASP A 164 7.40 12.54 6.93
N LEU A 165 6.20 12.20 6.45
CA LEU A 165 5.00 11.90 7.24
C LEU A 165 4.74 10.40 7.37
N ALA A 166 5.59 9.55 6.79
CA ALA A 166 5.48 8.10 6.81
C ALA A 166 6.25 7.51 8.02
N PRO A 167 5.61 7.22 9.17
CA PRO A 167 6.28 6.63 10.31
C PRO A 167 6.61 5.16 10.04
N ARG A 168 7.40 4.55 10.92
CA ARG A 168 7.60 3.11 10.87
C ARG A 168 6.30 2.36 11.23
N TYR A 169 6.09 1.21 10.57
CA TYR A 169 5.04 0.26 10.96
C TYR A 169 5.34 -0.34 12.32
N ASN A 170 4.30 -0.52 13.13
CA ASN A 170 4.40 -1.20 14.41
C ASN A 170 4.44 -2.72 14.19
N LEU A 171 5.53 -3.38 14.56
CA LEU A 171 5.74 -4.81 14.37
C LEU A 171 4.98 -5.68 15.38
N GLU A 172 4.35 -5.10 16.40
CA GLU A 172 3.45 -5.83 17.29
C GLU A 172 2.17 -6.31 16.59
N TYR A 173 1.75 -5.59 15.52
CA TYR A 173 0.64 -5.97 14.66
C TYR A 173 1.17 -6.68 13.41
N GLN A 174 0.82 -7.95 13.24
CA GLN A 174 1.31 -8.74 12.12
C GLN A 174 0.39 -8.72 10.89
N LEU A 175 -0.88 -8.32 11.06
CA LEU A 175 -1.93 -8.38 10.04
C LEU A 175 -2.71 -7.07 9.86
N SER A 176 -2.49 -6.07 10.72
CA SER A 176 -3.29 -4.83 10.72
C SER A 176 -2.47 -3.58 11.04
N SER A 177 -1.13 -3.64 10.87
CA SER A 177 -0.25 -2.48 11.08
C SER A 177 -0.41 -1.43 9.97
N ASP A 178 -0.94 -1.80 8.82
CA ASP A 178 -1.33 -0.89 7.74
C ASP A 178 -2.39 0.12 8.21
N ILE A 179 -3.42 -0.34 8.92
CA ILE A 179 -4.47 0.53 9.48
C ILE A 179 -3.87 1.50 10.52
N ASP A 180 -3.02 1.00 11.41
CA ASP A 180 -2.32 1.82 12.41
C ASP A 180 -1.46 2.89 11.72
N TRP A 181 -0.75 2.49 10.68
CA TRP A 181 0.13 3.36 9.92
C TRP A 181 -0.62 4.47 9.16
N GLU A 182 -1.69 4.13 8.44
CA GLU A 182 -2.53 5.11 7.74
C GLU A 182 -3.15 6.12 8.72
N ILE A 183 -3.65 5.67 9.88
CA ILE A 183 -4.16 6.55 10.92
C ILE A 183 -3.07 7.49 11.45
N LYS A 184 -1.84 7.00 11.65
CA LYS A 184 -0.71 7.83 12.08
C LYS A 184 -0.31 8.86 11.03
N CYS A 185 -0.21 8.46 9.76
CA CYS A 185 0.03 9.40 8.65
C CYS A 185 -1.02 10.50 8.61
N LEU A 186 -2.31 10.13 8.70
CA LEU A 186 -3.43 11.07 8.68
C LEU A 186 -3.46 12.01 9.90
N LYS A 187 -2.96 11.58 11.06
CA LYS A 187 -2.82 12.45 12.24
C LYS A 187 -1.72 13.50 12.06
N LEU A 188 -0.70 13.20 11.27
CA LEU A 188 0.40 14.12 10.97
C LEU A 188 0.08 15.04 9.78
N SER A 189 -0.83 14.63 8.90
CA SER A 189 -1.17 15.39 7.69
C SER A 189 -2.07 16.60 7.97
N GLN A 190 -1.90 17.63 7.17
CA GLN A 190 -2.75 18.83 7.16
C GLN A 190 -3.59 18.93 5.89
N ASN A 191 -3.14 18.33 4.80
CA ASN A 191 -3.76 18.39 3.49
C ASN A 191 -3.87 17.00 2.86
N THR A 192 -5.11 16.52 2.72
CA THR A 192 -5.42 15.24 2.04
C THR A 192 -6.15 15.50 0.73
N MET A 193 -5.79 14.75 -0.31
CA MET A 193 -6.43 14.81 -1.62
C MET A 193 -6.93 13.41 -2.03
N LEU A 194 -8.08 13.37 -2.69
CA LEU A 194 -8.63 12.13 -3.23
C LEU A 194 -8.59 12.18 -4.76
N LEU A 195 -8.10 11.09 -5.37
CA LEU A 195 -8.27 10.87 -6.81
C LEU A 195 -9.67 10.33 -7.07
N PRO A 196 -10.36 10.82 -8.12
CA PRO A 196 -11.68 10.28 -8.51
C PRO A 196 -11.58 8.86 -9.09
N GLU A 197 -10.45 8.54 -9.77
CA GLU A 197 -10.20 7.22 -10.34
C GLU A 197 -9.53 6.29 -9.32
N PRO A 198 -9.78 4.96 -9.39
CA PRO A 198 -9.07 4.01 -8.57
C PRO A 198 -7.57 3.97 -8.94
N ILE A 199 -6.72 3.70 -7.94
CA ILE A 199 -5.27 3.68 -8.11
C ILE A 199 -4.75 2.29 -8.46
N CYS A 200 -5.21 1.27 -7.74
CA CYS A 200 -4.67 -0.09 -7.91
C CYS A 200 -5.76 -1.14 -8.16
N ARG A 201 -5.36 -2.23 -8.81
CA ARG A 201 -6.03 -3.53 -8.72
C ARG A 201 -5.42 -4.29 -7.55
N TYR A 202 -6.22 -4.50 -6.53
CA TYR A 202 -5.83 -5.22 -5.32
C TYR A 202 -6.17 -6.70 -5.45
N LEU A 203 -5.16 -7.56 -5.35
CA LEU A 203 -5.34 -9.01 -5.39
C LEU A 203 -5.90 -9.51 -4.07
N MET A 204 -7.13 -10.02 -4.09
CA MET A 204 -7.76 -10.61 -2.91
C MET A 204 -7.13 -11.95 -2.52
N GLY A 205 -7.24 -12.31 -1.22
CA GLY A 205 -6.76 -13.60 -0.71
C GLY A 205 -5.45 -13.55 0.07
N GLY A 206 -4.95 -12.36 0.39
CA GLY A 206 -3.73 -12.15 1.17
C GLY A 206 -3.79 -12.67 2.61
N ALA A 207 -2.69 -12.53 3.35
CA ALA A 207 -2.47 -13.10 4.69
C ALA A 207 -3.56 -12.74 5.73
N SER A 208 -4.11 -11.53 5.67
CA SER A 208 -5.17 -11.08 6.59
C SER A 208 -6.49 -11.83 6.40
N VAL A 209 -6.82 -12.21 5.16
CA VAL A 209 -8.00 -13.03 4.83
C VAL A 209 -7.81 -14.47 5.28
N GLN A 210 -6.62 -15.01 5.14
CA GLN A 210 -6.28 -16.37 5.57
C GLN A 210 -6.26 -16.51 7.11
N ASN A 211 -6.10 -15.40 7.87
CA ASN A 211 -5.97 -15.36 9.32
C ASN A 211 -7.04 -14.45 9.97
N LEU A 212 -8.30 -14.56 9.57
CA LEU A 212 -9.41 -13.65 9.95
C LEU A 212 -9.51 -13.37 11.45
N LYS A 213 -9.50 -14.41 12.31
CA LYS A 213 -9.67 -14.24 13.76
C LYS A 213 -8.55 -13.38 14.36
N LYS A 214 -7.30 -13.61 13.93
CA LYS A 214 -6.15 -12.83 14.39
C LYS A 214 -6.22 -11.41 13.85
N SER A 215 -6.56 -11.23 12.57
CA SER A 215 -6.73 -9.93 11.94
C SER A 215 -7.81 -9.10 12.64
N TRP A 216 -8.96 -9.68 12.99
CA TRP A 216 -10.01 -8.97 13.72
C TRP A 216 -9.56 -8.54 15.12
N LYS A 217 -8.85 -9.41 15.85
CA LYS A 217 -8.30 -9.05 17.15
C LYS A 217 -7.31 -7.89 17.06
N GLU A 218 -6.40 -7.94 16.10
CA GLU A 218 -5.43 -6.85 15.89
C GLU A 218 -6.12 -5.55 15.49
N ARG A 219 -7.10 -5.61 14.57
CA ARG A 219 -7.92 -4.43 14.21
C ARG A 219 -8.58 -3.79 15.42
N PHE A 220 -9.19 -4.61 16.29
CA PHE A 220 -9.80 -4.11 17.52
C PHE A 220 -8.76 -3.39 18.39
N LEU A 221 -7.55 -3.97 18.57
CA LEU A 221 -6.48 -3.35 19.36
C LEU A 221 -5.98 -2.04 18.73
N VAL A 222 -5.81 -2.00 17.42
CA VAL A 222 -5.48 -0.77 16.68
C VAL A 222 -6.56 0.29 16.90
N MET A 223 -7.83 -0.06 16.71
CA MET A 223 -8.94 0.87 16.92
C MET A 223 -8.98 1.38 18.37
N GLN A 224 -8.82 0.49 19.34
CA GLN A 224 -8.77 0.83 20.74
C GLN A 224 -7.63 1.81 21.05
N SER A 225 -6.45 1.61 20.48
CA SER A 225 -5.30 2.47 20.72
C SER A 225 -5.49 3.90 20.18
N HIS A 226 -6.23 4.05 19.08
CA HIS A 226 -6.46 5.35 18.45
C HIS A 226 -7.73 6.08 18.92
N PHE A 227 -8.79 5.34 19.25
CA PHE A 227 -10.12 5.90 19.53
C PHE A 227 -10.61 5.64 20.96
N GLY A 228 -9.90 4.79 21.73
CA GLY A 228 -10.30 4.37 23.07
C GLY A 228 -11.26 3.17 23.08
N LEU A 229 -11.38 2.51 24.22
CA LEU A 229 -12.16 1.26 24.35
C LEU A 229 -13.64 1.45 24.06
N ILE A 230 -14.27 2.46 24.69
CA ILE A 230 -15.72 2.67 24.59
C ILE A 230 -16.16 2.95 23.14
N PRO A 231 -15.56 3.92 22.40
CA PRO A 231 -15.91 4.15 20.99
C PRO A 231 -15.66 2.92 20.10
N THR A 232 -14.63 2.13 20.39
CA THR A 232 -14.33 0.92 19.63
C THR A 232 -15.37 -0.15 19.83
N LEU A 233 -15.84 -0.39 21.07
CA LEU A 233 -16.91 -1.37 21.37
C LEU A 233 -18.24 -1.03 20.67
N PHE A 234 -18.55 0.26 20.48
CA PHE A 234 -19.76 0.68 19.76
C PHE A 234 -19.63 0.65 18.24
N ALA A 235 -18.41 0.60 17.73
CA ALA A 235 -18.15 0.62 16.28
C ALA A 235 -17.94 -0.79 15.69
N HIS A 236 -17.64 -1.78 16.51
CA HIS A 236 -17.28 -3.17 16.17
C HIS A 236 -18.02 -4.17 17.05
#